data_a773f450a0da3067752577bfbf621654
#
_entry.id   a773f450a0da3067752577bfbf621654
#
_cell.length_a   1.000
_cell.length_b   1.000
_cell.length_c   1.000
_cell.angle_alpha   90.00
_cell.angle_beta   90.00
_cell.angle_gamma   90.00
#
_symmetry.space_group_name_H-M   'P 1'
#
loop_
_entity.id
_entity.type
_entity.pdbx_description
1 polymer ?
#
loop_
_entity_poly.entity_id
_entity_poly.type
_entity_poly.pdbx_seq_one_letter_code
_entity_poly.pdbx_strand_id
1 'polypeptide(L)'
;VDMYCYNHFIGKKLNSDAMQTTAMDSLSDTIATSVVLAAMIIMRLTSINIDGFGGLLVAIFILYAGIKAVKDTMDPLLGKAPDQTFVREIRAIVMSHPKVHGIHDLIVHDYGPGRRMITLHLEVPGDEDVFQLHDMIDHIERELDQKLGCEAVIHMDPIETNNAAIAQMQQQVEQKVLEIDRRITIHDFRLINCDTHTSIAFDAVIPYGMRIRPEDLKEKIENKLQEIEGNYQFMIHVDQSYVPV
;
A
#
# COMPACT_ATOMS: atom_id res chain seq x y z
N VAL A 1 -11.39 16.42 30.08
CA VAL A 1 -11.30 14.94 30.19
C VAL A 1 -12.47 14.28 29.46
N ASP A 2 -13.71 14.71 29.66
CA ASP A 2 -14.91 14.07 29.04
C ASP A 2 -14.86 14.12 27.50
N MET A 3 -14.47 15.26 26.94
CA MET A 3 -14.29 15.42 25.47
C MET A 3 -13.22 14.48 24.92
N TYR A 4 -12.12 14.28 25.66
CA TYR A 4 -11.10 13.30 25.27
C TYR A 4 -11.69 11.89 25.24
N CYS A 5 -12.35 11.45 26.32
CA CYS A 5 -12.91 10.11 26.42
C CYS A 5 -13.96 9.85 25.33
N TYR A 6 -14.83 10.81 25.09
CA TYR A 6 -15.87 10.71 24.06
C TYR A 6 -15.27 10.62 22.67
N ASN A 7 -14.43 11.56 22.27
CA ASN A 7 -13.84 11.60 20.95
C ASN A 7 -12.91 10.42 20.71
N HIS A 8 -12.16 9.97 21.73
CA HIS A 8 -11.30 8.79 21.62
C HIS A 8 -12.12 7.50 21.39
N PHE A 9 -13.19 7.30 22.19
CA PHE A 9 -14.03 6.12 22.06
C PHE A 9 -14.76 6.07 20.71
N ILE A 10 -15.39 7.15 20.31
CA ILE A 10 -16.12 7.23 19.04
C ILE A 10 -15.14 7.22 17.85
N GLY A 11 -14.03 7.95 17.93
CA GLY A 11 -13.01 7.97 16.89
C GLY A 11 -12.41 6.58 16.62
N LYS A 12 -12.18 5.79 17.68
CA LYS A 12 -11.73 4.41 17.54
C LYS A 12 -12.81 3.51 16.94
N LYS A 13 -14.07 3.68 17.32
CA LYS A 13 -15.20 2.90 16.82
C LYS A 13 -15.51 3.17 15.33
N LEU A 14 -15.35 4.42 14.92
CA LEU A 14 -15.60 4.86 13.53
C LEU A 14 -14.34 4.84 12.66
N ASN A 15 -13.19 4.46 13.23
CA ASN A 15 -11.87 4.52 12.59
C ASN A 15 -11.57 5.91 11.98
N SER A 16 -11.92 6.98 12.72
CA SER A 16 -11.82 8.37 12.27
C SER A 16 -10.60 9.05 12.88
N ASP A 17 -9.60 9.32 12.05
CA ASP A 17 -8.38 10.03 12.46
C ASP A 17 -8.69 11.46 12.94
N ALA A 18 -9.66 12.15 12.32
CA ALA A 18 -10.08 13.47 12.75
C ALA A 18 -10.61 13.51 14.18
N MET A 19 -11.43 12.53 14.59
CA MET A 19 -11.92 12.43 15.97
C MET A 19 -10.81 12.05 16.94
N GLN A 20 -9.88 11.20 16.54
CA GLN A 20 -8.71 10.85 17.37
C GLN A 20 -7.79 12.06 17.57
N THR A 21 -7.59 12.87 16.52
CA THR A 21 -6.84 14.12 16.62
C THR A 21 -7.51 15.11 17.59
N THR A 22 -8.83 15.29 17.51
CA THR A 22 -9.60 16.14 18.45
C THR A 22 -9.52 15.60 19.88
N ALA A 23 -9.48 14.28 20.07
CA ALA A 23 -9.26 13.70 21.39
C ALA A 23 -7.88 14.07 21.93
N MET A 24 -6.81 13.91 21.12
CA MET A 24 -5.45 14.26 21.53
C MET A 24 -5.29 15.75 21.86
N ASP A 25 -5.96 16.63 21.11
CA ASP A 25 -6.00 18.07 21.41
C ASP A 25 -6.61 18.34 22.78
N SER A 26 -7.79 17.77 23.07
CA SER A 26 -8.43 17.88 24.39
C SER A 26 -7.59 17.30 25.53
N LEU A 27 -6.78 16.27 25.28
CA LEU A 27 -5.84 15.71 26.25
C LEU A 27 -4.67 16.66 26.50
N SER A 28 -4.13 17.25 25.44
CA SER A 28 -3.03 18.21 25.50
C SER A 28 -3.41 19.43 26.32
N ASP A 29 -4.60 19.97 26.12
CA ASP A 29 -5.15 21.08 26.91
C ASP A 29 -5.30 20.71 28.39
N THR A 30 -5.78 19.51 28.69
CA THR A 30 -5.93 19.01 30.05
C THR A 30 -4.57 18.88 30.73
N ILE A 31 -3.55 18.34 30.03
CA ILE A 31 -2.18 18.21 30.56
C ILE A 31 -1.58 19.60 30.80
N ALA A 32 -1.68 20.49 29.82
CA ALA A 32 -1.14 21.86 29.92
C ALA A 32 -1.72 22.61 31.16
N THR A 33 -3.04 22.58 31.31
CA THR A 33 -3.74 23.19 32.41
C THR A 33 -3.34 22.56 33.75
N SER A 34 -3.18 21.22 33.81
CA SER A 34 -2.76 20.51 35.01
C SER A 34 -1.34 20.87 35.45
N VAL A 35 -0.41 21.01 34.47
CA VAL A 35 0.98 21.42 34.77
C VAL A 35 1.04 22.84 35.29
N VAL A 36 0.29 23.77 34.70
CA VAL A 36 0.22 25.17 35.21
C VAL A 36 -0.35 25.22 36.60
N LEU A 37 -1.43 24.48 36.89
CA LEU A 37 -2.02 24.37 38.21
C LEU A 37 -1.03 23.81 39.24
N ALA A 38 -0.33 22.72 38.87
CA ALA A 38 0.67 22.11 39.75
C ALA A 38 1.83 23.07 40.02
N ALA A 39 2.33 23.79 39.02
CA ALA A 39 3.38 24.80 39.17
C ALA A 39 2.95 25.92 40.13
N MET A 40 1.70 26.39 40.02
CA MET A 40 1.11 27.39 40.91
C MET A 40 1.02 26.91 42.36
N ILE A 41 0.61 25.66 42.59
CA ILE A 41 0.54 25.05 43.91
C ILE A 41 1.95 24.93 44.53
N ILE A 42 2.92 24.44 43.78
CA ILE A 42 4.31 24.30 44.22
C ILE A 42 4.90 25.68 44.58
N MET A 43 4.72 26.67 43.75
CA MET A 43 5.17 28.04 44.02
C MET A 43 4.56 28.59 45.31
N ARG A 44 3.26 28.31 45.56
CA ARG A 44 2.55 28.76 46.78
C ARG A 44 3.06 28.08 48.06
N LEU A 45 3.45 26.80 47.95
CA LEU A 45 3.89 26.01 49.10
C LEU A 45 5.38 26.15 49.42
N THR A 46 6.21 26.29 48.40
CA THR A 46 7.69 26.25 48.52
C THR A 46 8.38 27.58 48.27
N SER A 47 7.67 28.58 47.74
CA SER A 47 8.23 29.85 47.23
C SER A 47 9.27 29.67 46.12
N ILE A 48 9.37 28.48 45.51
CA ILE A 48 10.23 28.20 44.36
C ILE A 48 9.45 28.48 43.09
N ASN A 49 9.98 29.37 42.26
CA ASN A 49 9.37 29.66 40.95
C ASN A 49 9.85 28.66 39.90
N ILE A 50 8.97 27.68 39.58
CA ILE A 50 9.22 26.67 38.54
C ILE A 50 8.36 26.90 37.27
N ASP A 51 7.62 28.00 37.24
CA ASP A 51 6.65 28.30 36.19
C ASP A 51 7.31 28.30 34.77
N GLY A 52 8.49 28.90 34.62
CA GLY A 52 9.24 28.92 33.37
C GLY A 52 9.64 27.52 32.86
N PHE A 53 10.03 26.62 33.76
CA PHE A 53 10.37 25.24 33.38
C PHE A 53 9.12 24.43 33.03
N GLY A 54 8.04 24.59 33.80
CA GLY A 54 6.76 23.96 33.50
C GLY A 54 6.20 24.42 32.14
N GLY A 55 6.22 25.73 31.90
CA GLY A 55 5.81 26.32 30.63
C GLY A 55 6.63 25.81 29.43
N LEU A 56 7.97 25.70 29.58
CA LEU A 56 8.83 25.17 28.53
C LEU A 56 8.50 23.72 28.21
N LEU A 57 8.30 22.86 29.22
CA LEU A 57 7.93 21.46 28.99
C LEU A 57 6.57 21.31 28.27
N VAL A 58 5.58 22.11 28.71
CA VAL A 58 4.27 22.15 28.04
C VAL A 58 4.39 22.63 26.61
N ALA A 59 5.18 23.66 26.33
CA ALA A 59 5.39 24.19 24.99
C ALA A 59 6.01 23.12 24.07
N ILE A 60 7.03 22.38 24.54
CA ILE A 60 7.64 21.28 23.78
C ILE A 60 6.62 20.17 23.50
N PHE A 61 5.81 19.82 24.52
CA PHE A 61 4.78 18.80 24.38
C PHE A 61 3.71 19.21 23.36
N ILE A 62 3.20 20.44 23.42
CA ILE A 62 2.21 20.97 22.47
C ILE A 62 2.79 21.02 21.05
N LEU A 63 4.04 21.46 20.89
CA LEU A 63 4.70 21.48 19.59
C LEU A 63 4.81 20.08 18.99
N TYR A 64 5.23 19.09 19.78
CA TYR A 64 5.29 17.70 19.35
C TYR A 64 3.90 17.15 18.96
N ALA A 65 2.87 17.39 19.80
CA ALA A 65 1.51 16.97 19.52
C ALA A 65 0.95 17.62 18.26
N GLY A 66 1.21 18.90 18.05
CA GLY A 66 0.82 19.64 16.84
C GLY A 66 1.48 19.10 15.58
N ILE A 67 2.81 18.88 15.59
CA ILE A 67 3.52 18.28 14.44
C ILE A 67 2.96 16.89 14.14
N LYS A 68 2.72 16.08 15.17
CA LYS A 68 2.13 14.76 15.01
C LYS A 68 0.73 14.83 14.40
N ALA A 69 -0.14 15.71 14.89
CA ALA A 69 -1.49 15.89 14.36
C ALA A 69 -1.48 16.32 12.87
N VAL A 70 -0.59 17.25 12.48
CA VAL A 70 -0.41 17.63 11.08
C VAL A 70 0.01 16.43 10.25
N LYS A 71 1.00 15.67 10.72
CA LYS A 71 1.47 14.47 10.01
C LYS A 71 0.36 13.43 9.85
N ASP A 72 -0.34 13.08 10.93
CA ASP A 72 -1.41 12.07 10.92
C ASP A 72 -2.58 12.47 9.99
N THR A 73 -2.80 13.79 9.80
CA THR A 73 -3.82 14.33 8.88
C THR A 73 -3.32 14.34 7.43
N MET A 74 -2.04 14.62 7.22
CA MET A 74 -1.45 14.71 5.88
C MET A 74 -1.12 13.35 5.28
N ASP A 75 -0.69 12.38 6.09
CA ASP A 75 -0.27 11.06 5.62
C ASP A 75 -1.32 10.35 4.75
N PRO A 76 -2.62 10.30 5.09
CA PRO A 76 -3.66 9.73 4.22
C PRO A 76 -3.80 10.47 2.89
N LEU A 77 -3.66 11.81 2.89
CA LEU A 77 -3.77 12.63 1.68
C LEU A 77 -2.57 12.46 0.75
N LEU A 78 -1.40 12.14 1.30
CA LEU A 78 -0.16 11.92 0.55
C LEU A 78 0.03 10.46 0.10
N GLY A 79 -0.90 9.57 0.43
CA GLY A 79 -0.82 8.16 0.03
C GLY A 79 -0.12 7.28 1.07
N LYS A 80 -0.63 7.28 2.30
CA LYS A 80 -0.19 6.33 3.33
C LYS A 80 -0.43 4.89 2.87
N ALA A 81 0.58 4.04 3.04
CA ALA A 81 0.43 2.62 2.76
C ALA A 81 -0.76 2.00 3.53
N PRO A 82 -1.58 1.18 2.88
CA PRO A 82 -2.74 0.55 3.51
C PRO A 82 -2.32 -0.46 4.58
N ASP A 83 -3.29 -0.83 5.43
CA ASP A 83 -3.09 -1.89 6.41
C ASP A 83 -2.84 -3.24 5.73
N GLN A 84 -1.84 -3.98 6.19
CA GLN A 84 -1.49 -5.29 5.62
C GLN A 84 -2.62 -6.32 5.73
N THR A 85 -3.47 -6.22 6.76
CA THR A 85 -4.61 -7.12 6.93
C THR A 85 -5.62 -6.87 5.82
N PHE A 86 -5.90 -5.60 5.52
CA PHE A 86 -6.80 -5.21 4.43
C PHE A 86 -6.29 -5.70 3.06
N VAL A 87 -4.99 -5.55 2.79
CA VAL A 87 -4.38 -6.05 1.54
C VAL A 87 -4.51 -7.58 1.43
N ARG A 88 -4.27 -8.32 2.54
CA ARG A 88 -4.43 -9.77 2.54
C ARG A 88 -5.87 -10.21 2.34
N GLU A 89 -6.84 -9.49 2.89
CA GLU A 89 -8.27 -9.78 2.70
C GLU A 89 -8.69 -9.56 1.25
N ILE A 90 -8.25 -8.46 0.61
CA ILE A 90 -8.46 -8.25 -0.84
C ILE A 90 -7.90 -9.43 -1.64
N ARG A 91 -6.62 -9.78 -1.42
CA ARG A 91 -5.99 -10.90 -2.12
C ARG A 91 -6.73 -12.22 -1.90
N ALA A 92 -7.16 -12.50 -0.66
CA ALA A 92 -7.87 -13.74 -0.35
C ALA A 92 -9.21 -13.84 -1.07
N ILE A 93 -9.96 -12.75 -1.17
CA ILE A 93 -11.24 -12.71 -1.91
C ILE A 93 -10.97 -12.92 -3.39
N VAL A 94 -10.11 -12.11 -3.98
CA VAL A 94 -9.86 -12.10 -5.42
C VAL A 94 -9.28 -13.44 -5.89
N MET A 95 -8.26 -13.98 -5.19
CA MET A 95 -7.63 -15.27 -5.52
C MET A 95 -8.51 -16.48 -5.25
N SER A 96 -9.68 -16.32 -4.61
CA SER A 96 -10.63 -17.42 -4.43
C SER A 96 -11.39 -17.78 -5.72
N HIS A 97 -11.33 -16.93 -6.72
CA HIS A 97 -12.00 -17.14 -8.01
C HIS A 97 -11.12 -17.99 -8.96
N PRO A 98 -11.68 -19.09 -9.52
CA PRO A 98 -10.87 -20.13 -10.19
C PRO A 98 -10.20 -19.69 -11.50
N LYS A 99 -10.66 -18.61 -12.13
CA LYS A 99 -10.09 -18.05 -13.37
C LYS A 99 -9.11 -16.91 -13.11
N VAL A 100 -8.83 -16.58 -11.85
CA VAL A 100 -7.82 -15.59 -11.47
C VAL A 100 -6.48 -16.29 -11.28
N HIS A 101 -5.49 -15.93 -12.08
CA HIS A 101 -4.15 -16.50 -12.03
C HIS A 101 -3.16 -15.64 -11.23
N GLY A 102 -3.36 -14.32 -11.23
CA GLY A 102 -2.48 -13.39 -10.53
C GLY A 102 -3.18 -12.06 -10.21
N ILE A 103 -2.59 -11.33 -9.26
CA ILE A 103 -2.97 -9.97 -8.89
C ILE A 103 -1.70 -9.13 -8.84
N HIS A 104 -1.72 -8.00 -9.51
CA HIS A 104 -0.66 -7.00 -9.45
C HIS A 104 -1.23 -5.57 -9.45
N ASP A 105 -0.38 -4.58 -9.31
CA ASP A 105 -0.69 -3.15 -9.33
C ASP A 105 -1.84 -2.73 -8.41
N LEU A 106 -1.92 -3.38 -7.24
CA LEU A 106 -2.91 -3.02 -6.24
C LEU A 106 -2.58 -1.64 -5.63
N ILE A 107 -3.46 -0.67 -5.85
CA ILE A 107 -3.42 0.66 -5.24
C ILE A 107 -4.65 0.82 -4.37
N VAL A 108 -4.45 1.35 -3.16
CA VAL A 108 -5.53 1.63 -2.22
C VAL A 108 -5.58 3.13 -1.96
N HIS A 109 -6.71 3.74 -2.27
CA HIS A 109 -7.03 5.12 -1.94
C HIS A 109 -7.98 5.15 -0.74
N ASP A 110 -7.54 5.70 0.38
CA ASP A 110 -8.35 5.84 1.59
C ASP A 110 -8.70 7.33 1.79
N TYR A 111 -9.94 7.69 1.56
CA TYR A 111 -10.47 9.04 1.75
C TYR A 111 -11.21 9.20 3.09
N GLY A 112 -11.02 8.25 3.99
CA GLY A 112 -11.65 8.24 5.31
C GLY A 112 -12.77 7.19 5.46
N PRO A 113 -13.49 7.19 6.58
CA PRO A 113 -14.45 6.15 6.91
C PRO A 113 -15.51 5.93 5.83
N GLY A 114 -15.58 4.70 5.32
CA GLY A 114 -16.55 4.31 4.29
C GLY A 114 -16.28 4.87 2.89
N ARG A 115 -15.07 5.38 2.62
CA ARG A 115 -14.68 5.94 1.33
C ARG A 115 -13.33 5.39 0.88
N ARG A 116 -13.26 4.09 0.69
CA ARG A 116 -12.08 3.44 0.13
C ARG A 116 -12.34 3.07 -1.31
N MET A 117 -11.36 3.38 -2.16
CA MET A 117 -11.33 2.95 -3.55
C MET A 117 -10.06 2.14 -3.77
N ILE A 118 -10.17 1.05 -4.52
CA ILE A 118 -9.03 0.24 -4.91
C ILE A 118 -8.99 0.07 -6.42
N THR A 119 -7.79 0.06 -6.96
CA THR A 119 -7.55 -0.38 -8.32
C THR A 119 -6.58 -1.54 -8.28
N LEU A 120 -6.78 -2.52 -9.13
CA LEU A 120 -5.89 -3.66 -9.25
C LEU A 120 -6.00 -4.28 -10.63
N HIS A 121 -4.99 -5.04 -11.00
CA HIS A 121 -4.93 -5.81 -12.22
C HIS A 121 -5.10 -7.29 -11.92
N LEU A 122 -5.84 -7.98 -12.77
CA LEU A 122 -6.06 -9.43 -12.70
C LEU A 122 -5.53 -10.12 -13.94
N GLU A 123 -4.63 -11.08 -13.74
CA GLU A 123 -4.25 -12.03 -14.77
C GLU A 123 -5.34 -13.09 -14.95
N VAL A 124 -5.89 -13.17 -16.14
CA VAL A 124 -6.98 -14.09 -16.51
C VAL A 124 -6.63 -14.85 -17.80
N PRO A 125 -7.20 -16.05 -18.06
CA PRO A 125 -6.94 -16.77 -19.29
C PRO A 125 -7.41 -15.99 -20.53
N GLY A 126 -6.51 -15.74 -21.47
CA GLY A 126 -6.81 -14.99 -22.69
C GLY A 126 -7.63 -15.74 -23.74
N ASP A 127 -7.82 -17.05 -23.58
CA ASP A 127 -8.61 -17.91 -24.45
C ASP A 127 -10.07 -18.09 -24.00
N GLU A 128 -10.45 -17.46 -22.88
CA GLU A 128 -11.82 -17.47 -22.36
C GLU A 128 -12.69 -16.39 -23.01
N ASP A 129 -14.01 -16.58 -22.94
CA ASP A 129 -14.98 -15.60 -23.41
C ASP A 129 -14.94 -14.32 -22.59
N VAL A 130 -14.74 -13.19 -23.26
CA VAL A 130 -14.56 -11.86 -22.61
C VAL A 130 -15.78 -11.45 -21.80
N PHE A 131 -17.01 -11.84 -22.20
CA PHE A 131 -18.21 -11.51 -21.42
C PHE A 131 -18.27 -12.32 -20.12
N GLN A 132 -17.85 -13.60 -20.15
CA GLN A 132 -17.78 -14.40 -18.92
C GLN A 132 -16.71 -13.90 -17.96
N LEU A 133 -15.57 -13.45 -18.49
CA LEU A 133 -14.52 -12.84 -17.65
C LEU A 133 -15.00 -11.52 -17.05
N HIS A 134 -15.67 -10.69 -17.83
CA HIS A 134 -16.24 -9.42 -17.34
C HIS A 134 -17.29 -9.68 -16.24
N ASP A 135 -18.22 -10.64 -16.43
CA ASP A 135 -19.22 -10.99 -15.42
C ASP A 135 -18.58 -11.48 -14.11
N MET A 136 -17.45 -12.22 -14.22
CA MET A 136 -16.67 -12.64 -13.06
C MET A 136 -16.03 -11.43 -12.35
N ILE A 137 -15.47 -10.50 -13.09
CA ILE A 137 -14.87 -9.28 -12.55
C ILE A 137 -15.92 -8.44 -11.82
N ASP A 138 -17.07 -8.19 -12.44
CA ASP A 138 -18.21 -7.51 -11.81
C ASP A 138 -18.66 -8.20 -10.51
N HIS A 139 -18.55 -9.53 -10.48
CA HIS A 139 -18.88 -10.28 -9.26
C HIS A 139 -17.82 -10.04 -8.17
N ILE A 140 -16.54 -10.05 -8.52
CA ILE A 140 -15.44 -9.77 -7.59
C ILE A 140 -15.56 -8.34 -7.04
N GLU A 141 -15.80 -7.34 -7.88
CA GLU A 141 -15.98 -5.95 -7.46
C GLU A 141 -17.12 -5.80 -6.44
N ARG A 142 -18.26 -6.43 -6.72
CA ARG A 142 -19.41 -6.45 -5.78
C ARG A 142 -19.09 -7.18 -4.48
N GLU A 143 -18.33 -8.27 -4.53
CA GLU A 143 -17.92 -9.02 -3.34
C GLU A 143 -16.98 -8.20 -2.45
N LEU A 144 -16.04 -7.47 -3.05
CA LEU A 144 -15.14 -6.55 -2.36
C LEU A 144 -15.91 -5.41 -1.68
N ASP A 145 -16.88 -4.82 -2.37
CA ASP A 145 -17.76 -3.80 -1.78
C ASP A 145 -18.56 -4.35 -0.59
N GLN A 146 -19.20 -5.50 -0.75
CA GLN A 146 -20.03 -6.10 0.30
C GLN A 146 -19.24 -6.55 1.53
N LYS A 147 -18.05 -7.12 1.34
CA LYS A 147 -17.25 -7.69 2.43
C LYS A 147 -16.31 -6.68 3.09
N LEU A 148 -15.76 -5.77 2.31
CA LEU A 148 -14.70 -4.84 2.76
C LEU A 148 -15.12 -3.37 2.75
N GLY A 149 -16.28 -3.05 2.17
CA GLY A 149 -16.80 -1.69 2.05
C GLY A 149 -15.87 -0.79 1.23
N CYS A 150 -15.34 -1.31 0.13
CA CYS A 150 -14.47 -0.57 -0.78
C CYS A 150 -14.96 -0.68 -2.22
N GLU A 151 -14.98 0.45 -2.94
CA GLU A 151 -15.23 0.49 -4.37
C GLU A 151 -13.99 -0.01 -5.11
N ALA A 152 -14.14 -1.05 -5.94
CA ALA A 152 -13.04 -1.63 -6.69
C ALA A 152 -13.20 -1.33 -8.19
N VAL A 153 -12.07 -1.06 -8.85
CA VAL A 153 -11.94 -1.02 -10.31
C VAL A 153 -10.86 -2.01 -10.70
N ILE A 154 -11.22 -2.99 -11.49
CA ILE A 154 -10.36 -4.09 -11.86
C ILE A 154 -10.01 -4.04 -13.34
N HIS A 155 -8.71 -3.92 -13.63
CA HIS A 155 -8.18 -4.09 -14.97
C HIS A 155 -7.95 -5.56 -15.28
N MET A 156 -8.35 -6.00 -16.45
CA MET A 156 -8.21 -7.38 -16.90
C MET A 156 -6.98 -7.53 -17.79
N ASP A 157 -6.01 -8.35 -17.38
CA ASP A 157 -4.82 -8.67 -18.12
C ASP A 157 -4.89 -10.12 -18.65
N PRO A 158 -5.20 -10.31 -19.95
CA PRO A 158 -5.25 -11.63 -20.55
C PRO A 158 -3.86 -12.25 -20.65
N ILE A 159 -3.66 -13.43 -20.05
CA ILE A 159 -2.42 -14.21 -20.16
C ILE A 159 -2.63 -15.47 -20.98
N GLU A 160 -1.56 -15.94 -21.60
CA GLU A 160 -1.56 -17.19 -22.38
C GLU A 160 -1.25 -18.38 -21.44
N THR A 161 -2.27 -19.13 -21.07
CA THR A 161 -2.16 -20.22 -20.09
C THR A 161 -1.84 -21.60 -20.71
N ASN A 162 -2.06 -21.77 -22.03
CA ASN A 162 -1.98 -23.08 -22.69
C ASN A 162 -0.68 -23.29 -23.51
N ASN A 163 0.33 -22.43 -23.33
CA ASN A 163 1.59 -22.51 -24.11
C ASN A 163 2.76 -22.91 -23.19
N ALA A 164 3.17 -24.18 -23.25
CA ALA A 164 4.25 -24.71 -22.44
C ALA A 164 5.61 -23.98 -22.69
N ALA A 165 5.85 -23.48 -23.91
CA ALA A 165 7.08 -22.75 -24.21
C ALA A 165 7.11 -21.38 -23.51
N ILE A 166 5.97 -20.68 -23.44
CA ILE A 166 5.83 -19.43 -22.70
C ILE A 166 6.04 -19.66 -21.21
N ALA A 167 5.37 -20.67 -20.65
CA ALA A 167 5.52 -21.00 -19.23
C ALA A 167 6.98 -21.36 -18.86
N GLN A 168 7.68 -22.10 -19.71
CA GLN A 168 9.08 -22.42 -19.50
C GLN A 168 9.98 -21.18 -19.57
N MET A 169 9.75 -20.29 -20.52
CA MET A 169 10.52 -19.05 -20.66
C MET A 169 10.25 -18.12 -19.47
N GLN A 170 9.00 -17.96 -19.07
CA GLN A 170 8.63 -17.19 -17.90
C GLN A 170 9.37 -17.71 -16.67
N GLN A 171 9.36 -19.03 -16.43
CA GLN A 171 10.08 -19.63 -15.29
C GLN A 171 11.59 -19.35 -15.35
N GLN A 172 12.21 -19.38 -16.52
CA GLN A 172 13.63 -19.05 -16.67
C GLN A 172 13.91 -17.59 -16.31
N VAL A 173 13.08 -16.66 -16.81
CA VAL A 173 13.19 -15.22 -16.49
C VAL A 173 12.98 -14.97 -15.01
N GLU A 174 11.94 -15.57 -14.40
CA GLU A 174 11.69 -15.47 -12.97
C GLU A 174 12.89 -15.94 -12.13
N GLN A 175 13.47 -17.09 -12.47
CA GLN A 175 14.65 -17.59 -11.76
C GLN A 175 15.82 -16.62 -11.82
N LYS A 176 16.06 -16.00 -12.99
CA LYS A 176 17.13 -14.99 -13.14
C LYS A 176 16.87 -13.73 -12.36
N VAL A 177 15.62 -13.28 -12.29
CA VAL A 177 15.23 -12.12 -11.48
C VAL A 177 15.35 -12.42 -9.98
N LEU A 178 14.94 -13.62 -9.53
CA LEU A 178 15.06 -14.05 -8.14
C LEU A 178 16.53 -14.20 -7.67
N GLU A 179 17.50 -14.42 -8.59
CA GLU A 179 18.92 -14.40 -8.27
C GLU A 179 19.41 -12.98 -7.87
N ILE A 180 18.73 -11.92 -8.31
CA ILE A 180 19.05 -10.54 -7.95
C ILE A 180 18.51 -10.21 -6.55
N ASP A 181 17.21 -10.45 -6.33
CA ASP A 181 16.58 -10.35 -5.01
C ASP A 181 15.28 -11.20 -5.00
N ARG A 182 15.16 -12.06 -3.99
CA ARG A 182 14.04 -13.01 -3.84
C ARG A 182 12.67 -12.35 -3.62
N ARG A 183 12.65 -11.05 -3.38
CA ARG A 183 11.43 -10.28 -3.15
C ARG A 183 10.89 -9.62 -4.41
N ILE A 184 11.67 -9.58 -5.50
CA ILE A 184 11.23 -9.04 -6.78
C ILE A 184 10.31 -10.06 -7.43
N THR A 185 9.17 -9.60 -7.90
CA THR A 185 8.20 -10.39 -8.67
C THR A 185 8.11 -9.86 -10.09
N ILE A 186 7.70 -10.71 -11.01
CA ILE A 186 7.37 -10.28 -12.37
C ILE A 186 5.92 -10.61 -12.69
N HIS A 187 5.31 -9.83 -13.57
CA HIS A 187 3.95 -10.02 -14.07
C HIS A 187 3.83 -9.51 -15.51
N ASP A 188 2.67 -9.68 -16.12
CA ASP A 188 2.37 -9.29 -17.51
C ASP A 188 3.39 -9.85 -18.53
N PHE A 189 3.77 -11.12 -18.31
CA PHE A 189 4.77 -11.78 -19.13
C PHE A 189 4.22 -12.16 -20.51
N ARG A 190 4.86 -11.65 -21.57
CA ARG A 190 4.43 -11.87 -22.97
C ARG A 190 5.61 -12.19 -23.87
N LEU A 191 5.42 -13.17 -24.79
CA LEU A 191 6.32 -13.44 -25.90
C LEU A 191 5.74 -12.86 -27.18
N ILE A 192 6.49 -11.99 -27.83
CA ILE A 192 6.12 -11.34 -29.09
C ILE A 192 7.09 -11.83 -30.17
N ASN A 193 6.61 -12.66 -31.06
CA ASN A 193 7.41 -13.16 -32.16
C ASN A 193 7.52 -12.09 -33.25
N CYS A 194 8.74 -11.61 -33.51
CA CYS A 194 9.09 -10.71 -34.60
C CYS A 194 9.82 -11.46 -35.71
N ASP A 195 9.90 -10.90 -36.89
CA ASP A 195 10.54 -11.56 -38.06
C ASP A 195 12.02 -11.93 -37.83
N THR A 196 12.73 -11.18 -37.01
CA THR A 196 14.18 -11.33 -36.78
C THR A 196 14.57 -11.81 -35.39
N HIS A 197 13.68 -11.69 -34.39
CA HIS A 197 13.94 -12.04 -32.98
C HIS A 197 12.64 -12.31 -32.25
N THR A 198 12.72 -12.82 -31.05
CA THR A 198 11.57 -12.88 -30.12
C THR A 198 11.72 -11.81 -29.04
N SER A 199 10.74 -10.89 -28.93
CA SER A 199 10.69 -9.94 -27.83
C SER A 199 10.01 -10.57 -26.62
N ILE A 200 10.64 -10.41 -25.46
CA ILE A 200 10.13 -10.84 -24.16
C ILE A 200 9.76 -9.58 -23.39
N ALA A 201 8.47 -9.35 -23.19
CA ALA A 201 7.96 -8.22 -22.44
C ALA A 201 7.47 -8.69 -21.07
N PHE A 202 7.81 -7.96 -20.03
CA PHE A 202 7.29 -8.18 -18.67
C PHE A 202 7.55 -6.97 -17.79
N ASP A 203 6.80 -6.90 -16.68
CA ASP A 203 6.97 -5.89 -15.67
C ASP A 203 7.60 -6.50 -14.43
N ALA A 204 8.61 -5.80 -13.86
CA ALA A 204 9.31 -6.21 -12.65
C ALA A 204 8.94 -5.27 -11.50
N VAL A 205 8.51 -5.83 -10.36
CA VAL A 205 8.01 -5.06 -9.24
C VAL A 205 9.07 -4.89 -8.15
N ILE A 206 9.42 -3.64 -7.85
CA ILE A 206 10.20 -3.29 -6.65
C ILE A 206 9.28 -3.44 -5.43
N PRO A 207 9.61 -4.31 -4.46
CA PRO A 207 8.80 -4.50 -3.27
C PRO A 207 8.64 -3.21 -2.45
N TYR A 208 7.49 -3.06 -1.79
CA TYR A 208 7.25 -1.95 -0.88
C TYR A 208 8.38 -1.78 0.14
N GLY A 209 8.89 -0.55 0.27
CA GLY A 209 9.96 -0.21 1.21
C GLY A 209 11.38 -0.55 0.75
N MET A 210 11.56 -1.19 -0.41
CA MET A 210 12.88 -1.39 -1.01
C MET A 210 13.39 -0.07 -1.62
N ARG A 211 14.63 0.30 -1.30
CA ARG A 211 15.26 1.53 -1.81
C ARG A 211 16.23 1.20 -2.94
N ILE A 212 15.70 0.99 -4.13
CA ILE A 212 16.47 0.86 -5.37
C ILE A 212 15.81 1.74 -6.42
N ARG A 213 16.60 2.35 -7.30
CA ARG A 213 16.00 3.13 -8.40
C ARG A 213 15.53 2.17 -9.50
N PRO A 214 14.39 2.44 -10.15
CA PRO A 214 13.89 1.60 -11.24
C PRO A 214 14.95 1.35 -12.33
N GLU A 215 15.71 2.37 -12.71
CA GLU A 215 16.73 2.28 -13.74
C GLU A 215 17.87 1.33 -13.32
N ASP A 216 18.31 1.39 -12.05
CA ASP A 216 19.36 0.52 -11.52
C ASP A 216 18.91 -0.95 -11.47
N LEU A 217 17.64 -1.19 -11.14
CA LEU A 217 17.07 -2.55 -11.18
C LEU A 217 16.95 -3.06 -12.60
N LYS A 218 16.43 -2.24 -13.50
CA LYS A 218 16.30 -2.58 -14.92
C LYS A 218 17.64 -3.02 -15.51
N GLU A 219 18.69 -2.22 -15.30
CA GLU A 219 20.04 -2.56 -15.79
C GLU A 219 20.55 -3.90 -15.23
N LYS A 220 20.30 -4.15 -13.92
CA LYS A 220 20.68 -5.44 -13.31
C LYS A 220 19.93 -6.61 -13.91
N ILE A 221 18.63 -6.45 -14.17
CA ILE A 221 17.80 -7.50 -14.80
C ILE A 221 18.28 -7.72 -16.25
N GLU A 222 18.46 -6.67 -17.05
CA GLU A 222 18.94 -6.77 -18.42
C GLU A 222 20.28 -7.52 -18.50
N ASN A 223 21.25 -7.17 -17.64
CA ASN A 223 22.54 -7.84 -17.59
C ASN A 223 22.39 -9.32 -17.21
N LYS A 224 21.48 -9.66 -16.29
CA LYS A 224 21.25 -11.03 -15.88
C LYS A 224 20.55 -11.88 -16.95
N LEU A 225 19.64 -11.28 -17.68
CA LEU A 225 18.91 -11.96 -18.74
C LEU A 225 19.77 -12.23 -20.01
N GLN A 226 20.91 -11.54 -20.16
CA GLN A 226 21.88 -11.87 -21.22
C GLN A 226 22.47 -13.27 -21.08
N GLU A 227 22.37 -13.91 -19.90
CA GLU A 227 22.77 -15.29 -19.68
C GLU A 227 21.81 -16.30 -20.33
N ILE A 228 20.62 -15.89 -20.76
CA ILE A 228 19.65 -16.76 -21.44
C ILE A 228 20.06 -16.88 -22.92
N GLU A 229 20.36 -18.11 -23.34
CA GLU A 229 20.75 -18.39 -24.72
C GLU A 229 19.58 -18.23 -25.68
N GLY A 230 19.77 -17.44 -26.74
CA GLY A 230 18.78 -17.21 -27.80
C GLY A 230 18.87 -15.81 -28.38
N ASN A 231 18.05 -15.57 -29.44
CA ASN A 231 17.94 -14.24 -30.02
C ASN A 231 16.74 -13.50 -29.48
N TYR A 232 16.88 -13.05 -28.18
CA TYR A 232 15.84 -12.38 -27.44
C TYR A 232 16.12 -10.89 -27.28
N GLN A 233 15.06 -10.08 -27.37
CA GLN A 233 15.06 -8.69 -27.00
C GLN A 233 14.15 -8.51 -25.77
N PHE A 234 14.67 -7.98 -24.68
CA PHE A 234 13.91 -7.79 -23.45
C PHE A 234 13.31 -6.39 -23.40
N MET A 235 12.01 -6.32 -23.15
CA MET A 235 11.24 -5.10 -22.93
C MET A 235 10.77 -5.11 -21.47
N ILE A 236 11.56 -4.46 -20.61
CA ILE A 236 11.35 -4.49 -19.16
C ILE A 236 10.79 -3.15 -18.71
N HIS A 237 9.61 -3.18 -18.09
CA HIS A 237 9.12 -2.08 -17.31
C HIS A 237 9.39 -2.37 -15.82
N VAL A 238 9.64 -1.34 -15.01
CA VAL A 238 9.95 -1.52 -13.59
C VAL A 238 9.01 -0.65 -12.77
N ASP A 239 8.14 -1.30 -12.02
CA ASP A 239 7.17 -0.69 -11.15
C ASP A 239 7.55 -0.79 -9.68
N GLN A 240 6.96 0.07 -8.87
CA GLN A 240 7.12 0.03 -7.42
C GLN A 240 5.80 -0.34 -6.76
N SER A 241 5.81 -1.37 -5.92
CA SER A 241 4.63 -1.73 -5.14
C SER A 241 4.24 -0.61 -4.18
N TYR A 242 2.97 -0.22 -4.21
CA TYR A 242 2.38 0.77 -3.30
C TYR A 242 1.83 0.13 -2.02
N VAL A 243 1.73 -1.18 -1.98
CA VAL A 243 1.17 -1.92 -0.85
C VAL A 243 2.20 -2.84 -0.22
N PRO A 244 2.24 -2.98 1.11
CA PRO A 244 3.07 -3.97 1.78
C PRO A 244 2.50 -5.38 1.50
N VAL A 245 3.37 -6.30 1.14
CA VAL A 245 3.03 -7.72 0.87
C VAL A 245 3.27 -8.56 2.11
#